data_11e51570cfcd57f8225ecaac2d8ded44
#
_entry.id   11e51570cfcd57f8225ecaac2d8ded44
#
_cell.length_a   1.000
_cell.length_b   1.000
_cell.length_c   1.000
_cell.angle_alpha   90.00
_cell.angle_beta   90.00
_cell.angle_gamma   90.00
#
_symmetry.space_group_name_H-M   'P 1'
#
loop_
_entity.id
_entity.type
_entity.pdbx_description
1 polymer ?
#
loop_
_entity_poly.entity_id
_entity_poly.type
_entity_poly.pdbx_seq_one_letter_code
_entity_poly.pdbx_strand_id
1 'polypeptide(L)'
;PDNVVQKFIEVSAERGIDVFRIFDSLNWVENMKMPIEVALNTGKIVEGSICYTGDILDPHETKYTLDYYIRKAKELEAMGCHIFAIKDMAGLLKPYAAKELFSTLKKELHIPLHLHTHDTTGNGVSTVLMAAEAGVDIVDLAIQSMSSLTSQPSMNAVVEALKGTERDTGLNTEQLIELSHYYQGVRQIFTGFESEMKTPNTEIYKYEIP
;
A
#
# COMPACT_ATOMS: atom_id res chain seq x y z
N PRO A 1 -15.70 5.67 19.51
CA PRO A 1 -16.47 4.63 20.22
C PRO A 1 -16.88 3.54 19.25
N ASP A 2 -16.86 2.29 19.67
CA ASP A 2 -17.07 1.10 18.83
C ASP A 2 -18.41 1.14 18.09
N ASN A 3 -19.48 1.60 18.77
CA ASN A 3 -20.80 1.72 18.14
C ASN A 3 -20.80 2.69 16.94
N VAL A 4 -19.94 3.71 16.93
CA VAL A 4 -19.81 4.65 15.78
C VAL A 4 -19.08 3.97 14.64
N VAL A 5 -17.98 3.26 14.92
CA VAL A 5 -17.22 2.52 13.90
C VAL A 5 -18.10 1.42 13.30
N GLN A 6 -18.82 0.67 14.13
CA GLN A 6 -19.78 -0.33 13.69
C GLN A 6 -20.81 0.29 12.72
N LYS A 7 -21.50 1.34 13.15
CA LYS A 7 -22.54 1.97 12.33
C LYS A 7 -21.97 2.55 11.02
N PHE A 8 -20.76 3.12 11.07
CA PHE A 8 -20.06 3.61 9.88
C PHE A 8 -19.81 2.50 8.85
N ILE A 9 -19.28 1.36 9.29
CA ILE A 9 -18.98 0.21 8.41
C ILE A 9 -20.26 -0.35 7.81
N GLU A 10 -21.29 -0.60 8.63
CA GLU A 10 -22.60 -1.11 8.19
C GLU A 10 -23.22 -0.22 7.11
N VAL A 11 -23.33 1.09 7.38
CA VAL A 11 -23.91 2.04 6.42
C VAL A 11 -23.05 2.18 5.17
N SER A 12 -21.72 2.15 5.29
CA SER A 12 -20.83 2.20 4.14
C SER A 12 -21.03 0.99 3.22
N ALA A 13 -21.15 -0.22 3.79
CA ALA A 13 -21.44 -1.44 3.04
C ALA A 13 -22.80 -1.38 2.34
N GLU A 14 -23.85 -0.89 3.03
CA GLU A 14 -25.18 -0.70 2.45
C GLU A 14 -25.18 0.34 1.30
N ARG A 15 -24.26 1.31 1.34
CA ARG A 15 -24.11 2.36 0.32
C ARG A 15 -23.19 2.02 -0.83
N GLY A 16 -22.64 0.79 -0.86
CA GLY A 16 -21.91 0.26 -2.00
C GLY A 16 -20.39 0.21 -1.84
N ILE A 17 -19.87 0.34 -0.63
CA ILE A 17 -18.46 0.03 -0.37
C ILE A 17 -18.28 -1.48 -0.38
N ASP A 18 -17.36 -1.99 -1.19
CA ASP A 18 -17.12 -3.42 -1.37
C ASP A 18 -15.83 -3.92 -0.72
N VAL A 19 -14.86 -3.03 -0.47
CA VAL A 19 -13.58 -3.37 0.15
C VAL A 19 -13.32 -2.43 1.32
N PHE A 20 -13.09 -2.98 2.50
CA PHE A 20 -12.72 -2.25 3.70
C PHE A 20 -11.25 -2.49 4.02
N ARG A 21 -10.42 -1.44 3.87
CA ARG A 21 -9.03 -1.45 4.33
C ARG A 21 -8.99 -0.97 5.77
N ILE A 22 -8.50 -1.83 6.67
CA ILE A 22 -8.44 -1.58 8.11
C ILE A 22 -6.99 -1.62 8.54
N PHE A 23 -6.54 -0.57 9.21
CA PHE A 23 -5.20 -0.47 9.78
C PHE A 23 -5.20 0.35 11.06
N ASP A 24 -4.15 0.20 11.84
CA ASP A 24 -3.81 1.05 12.97
C ASP A 24 -2.40 1.61 12.77
N SER A 25 -2.20 2.91 12.95
CA SER A 25 -0.92 3.57 12.68
C SER A 25 0.24 3.06 13.54
N LEU A 26 -0.05 2.49 14.70
CA LEU A 26 0.92 1.87 15.60
C LEU A 26 0.97 0.34 15.46
N ASN A 27 0.27 -0.21 14.47
CA ASN A 27 0.14 -1.66 14.26
C ASN A 27 -0.44 -2.40 15.48
N TRP A 28 -1.34 -1.72 16.22
CA TRP A 28 -2.00 -2.31 17.37
C TRP A 28 -3.21 -3.14 16.92
N VAL A 29 -2.97 -4.43 16.68
CA VAL A 29 -3.96 -5.35 16.11
C VAL A 29 -5.22 -5.48 16.99
N GLU A 30 -5.10 -5.35 18.31
CA GLU A 30 -6.27 -5.35 19.19
C GLU A 30 -7.28 -4.26 18.85
N ASN A 31 -6.81 -3.07 18.43
CA ASN A 31 -7.67 -1.97 17.98
C ASN A 31 -8.34 -2.27 16.62
N MET A 32 -7.77 -3.18 15.84
CA MET A 32 -8.30 -3.57 14.53
C MET A 32 -9.36 -4.68 14.61
N LYS A 33 -9.45 -5.42 15.70
CA LYS A 33 -10.33 -6.60 15.84
C LYS A 33 -11.79 -6.27 15.58
N MET A 34 -12.32 -5.30 16.29
CA MET A 34 -13.74 -4.93 16.16
C MET A 34 -14.11 -4.45 14.75
N PRO A 35 -13.39 -3.49 14.13
CA PRO A 35 -13.72 -3.09 12.76
C PRO A 35 -13.55 -4.22 11.74
N ILE A 36 -12.58 -5.14 11.91
CA ILE A 36 -12.45 -6.34 11.06
C ILE A 36 -13.68 -7.23 11.22
N GLU A 37 -14.08 -7.56 12.43
CA GLU A 37 -15.25 -8.40 12.70
C GLU A 37 -16.54 -7.80 12.12
N VAL A 38 -16.77 -6.51 12.33
CA VAL A 38 -17.94 -5.82 11.76
C VAL A 38 -17.92 -5.85 10.23
N ALA A 39 -16.76 -5.57 9.61
CA ALA A 39 -16.66 -5.58 8.16
C ALA A 39 -16.89 -6.99 7.58
N LEU A 40 -16.34 -8.04 8.19
CA LEU A 40 -16.59 -9.43 7.82
C LEU A 40 -18.09 -9.78 7.88
N ASN A 41 -18.78 -9.32 8.93
CA ASN A 41 -20.22 -9.57 9.11
C ASN A 41 -21.09 -8.91 8.03
N THR A 42 -20.59 -7.90 7.32
CA THR A 42 -21.29 -7.30 6.17
C THR A 42 -21.20 -8.16 4.91
N GLY A 43 -20.37 -9.20 4.89
CA GLY A 43 -20.11 -10.03 3.71
C GLY A 43 -19.23 -9.35 2.65
N LYS A 44 -18.60 -8.22 2.98
CA LYS A 44 -17.70 -7.47 2.09
C LYS A 44 -16.25 -7.95 2.24
N ILE A 45 -15.39 -7.52 1.31
CA ILE A 45 -13.95 -7.85 1.35
C ILE A 45 -13.29 -7.03 2.45
N VAL A 46 -12.49 -7.70 3.28
CA VAL A 46 -11.72 -7.08 4.35
C VAL A 46 -10.23 -7.21 4.05
N GLU A 47 -9.56 -6.08 3.98
CA GLU A 47 -8.12 -5.97 3.84
C GLU A 47 -7.52 -5.50 5.16
N GLY A 48 -6.73 -6.36 5.80
CA GLY A 48 -5.95 -6.01 6.99
C GLY A 48 -4.59 -5.44 6.58
N SER A 49 -4.24 -4.25 7.07
CA SER A 49 -3.00 -3.58 6.67
C SER A 49 -2.09 -3.33 7.85
N ILE A 50 -0.78 -3.51 7.66
CA ILE A 50 0.27 -3.17 8.63
C ILE A 50 1.13 -2.04 8.07
N CYS A 51 1.31 -0.99 8.88
CA CYS A 51 2.17 0.12 8.54
C CYS A 51 3.64 -0.31 8.56
N TYR A 52 4.36 0.00 7.47
CA TYR A 52 5.79 -0.30 7.36
C TYR A 52 6.62 0.86 7.92
N THR A 53 7.60 0.53 8.76
CA THR A 53 8.61 1.45 9.28
C THR A 53 9.90 0.69 9.56
N GLY A 54 11.00 1.41 9.84
CA GLY A 54 12.31 0.81 10.01
C GLY A 54 12.91 0.30 8.69
N ASP A 55 13.88 -0.59 8.80
CA ASP A 55 14.55 -1.22 7.65
C ASP A 55 14.84 -2.69 7.95
N ILE A 56 14.08 -3.59 7.34
CA ILE A 56 14.26 -5.04 7.54
C ILE A 56 15.62 -5.57 7.05
N LEU A 57 16.37 -4.79 6.28
CA LEU A 57 17.72 -5.14 5.82
C LEU A 57 18.83 -4.61 6.75
N ASP A 58 18.49 -3.76 7.73
CA ASP A 58 19.47 -3.29 8.70
C ASP A 58 19.72 -4.41 9.75
N PRO A 59 20.97 -4.93 9.86
CA PRO A 59 21.30 -5.96 10.85
C PRO A 59 21.16 -5.47 12.31
N HIS A 60 21.02 -4.16 12.54
CA HIS A 60 20.82 -3.57 13.85
C HIS A 60 19.34 -3.31 14.18
N GLU A 61 18.44 -3.51 13.21
CA GLU A 61 17.00 -3.40 13.44
C GLU A 61 16.52 -4.54 14.36
N THR A 62 15.97 -4.18 15.53
CA THR A 62 15.55 -5.17 16.54
C THR A 62 14.05 -5.20 16.76
N LYS A 63 13.32 -4.19 16.29
CA LYS A 63 11.89 -4.03 16.54
C LYS A 63 11.06 -4.35 15.29
N TYR A 64 11.36 -3.70 14.17
CA TYR A 64 10.60 -3.81 12.93
C TYR A 64 11.29 -4.77 11.94
N THR A 65 11.58 -5.96 12.45
CA THR A 65 12.25 -7.03 11.71
C THR A 65 11.32 -7.71 10.70
N LEU A 66 11.88 -8.50 9.78
CA LEU A 66 11.09 -9.33 8.88
C LEU A 66 10.11 -10.23 9.66
N ASP A 67 10.56 -10.86 10.74
CA ASP A 67 9.71 -11.71 11.60
C ASP A 67 8.56 -10.94 12.26
N TYR A 68 8.77 -9.66 12.59
CA TYR A 68 7.70 -8.80 13.10
C TYR A 68 6.57 -8.71 12.06
N TYR A 69 6.88 -8.41 10.80
CA TYR A 69 5.87 -8.28 9.75
C TYR A 69 5.17 -9.61 9.46
N ILE A 70 5.91 -10.71 9.38
CA ILE A 70 5.34 -12.04 9.16
C ILE A 70 4.37 -12.43 10.27
N ARG A 71 4.73 -12.21 11.53
CA ARG A 71 3.86 -12.50 12.67
C ARG A 71 2.57 -11.68 12.60
N LYS A 72 2.66 -10.38 12.33
CA LYS A 72 1.49 -9.50 12.18
C LYS A 72 0.60 -9.89 11.01
N ALA A 73 1.19 -10.30 9.90
CA ALA A 73 0.46 -10.77 8.74
C ALA A 73 -0.35 -12.05 9.05
N LYS A 74 0.27 -13.02 9.69
CA LYS A 74 -0.40 -14.26 10.13
C LYS A 74 -1.53 -13.98 11.13
N GLU A 75 -1.35 -13.00 12.01
CA GLU A 75 -2.37 -12.60 12.98
C GLU A 75 -3.61 -12.06 12.24
N LEU A 76 -3.45 -11.21 11.23
CA LEU A 76 -4.55 -10.68 10.42
C LEU A 76 -5.20 -11.74 9.53
N GLU A 77 -4.43 -12.63 8.92
CA GLU A 77 -4.97 -13.77 8.17
C GLU A 77 -5.83 -14.66 9.07
N ALA A 78 -5.35 -14.98 10.27
CA ALA A 78 -6.09 -15.79 11.24
C ALA A 78 -7.38 -15.12 11.75
N MET A 79 -7.48 -13.80 11.69
CA MET A 79 -8.69 -13.04 11.97
C MET A 79 -9.72 -13.09 10.82
N GLY A 80 -9.40 -13.70 9.69
CA GLY A 80 -10.29 -13.84 8.55
C GLY A 80 -10.18 -12.73 7.51
N CYS A 81 -9.14 -11.90 7.54
CA CYS A 81 -8.89 -10.94 6.47
C CYS A 81 -8.74 -11.64 5.13
N HIS A 82 -9.33 -11.08 4.08
CA HIS A 82 -9.30 -11.63 2.74
C HIS A 82 -8.07 -11.20 1.94
N ILE A 83 -7.47 -10.08 2.30
CA ILE A 83 -6.27 -9.50 1.68
C ILE A 83 -5.36 -9.01 2.81
N PHE A 84 -4.06 -9.21 2.68
CA PHE A 84 -3.06 -8.59 3.55
C PHE A 84 -2.31 -7.48 2.83
N ALA A 85 -2.21 -6.30 3.44
CA ALA A 85 -1.50 -5.16 2.87
C ALA A 85 -0.32 -4.68 3.72
N ILE A 86 0.75 -4.32 3.06
CA ILE A 86 1.80 -3.46 3.61
C ILE A 86 1.48 -2.01 3.23
N LYS A 87 1.40 -1.14 4.23
CA LYS A 87 1.11 0.28 4.08
C LYS A 87 2.36 1.08 4.43
N ASP A 88 3.05 1.54 3.40
CA ASP A 88 4.26 2.34 3.51
C ASP A 88 3.91 3.83 3.28
N MET A 89 3.83 4.58 4.37
CA MET A 89 3.32 5.95 4.39
C MET A 89 4.26 7.00 3.79
N ALA A 90 5.54 6.67 3.61
CA ALA A 90 6.55 7.67 3.22
C ALA A 90 7.63 7.13 2.26
N GLY A 91 7.42 5.95 1.69
CA GLY A 91 8.41 5.33 0.81
C GLY A 91 9.63 4.82 1.56
N LEU A 92 9.45 4.32 2.79
CA LEU A 92 10.51 3.71 3.60
C LEU A 92 10.93 2.32 3.12
N LEU A 93 10.01 1.60 2.50
CA LEU A 93 10.26 0.26 1.98
C LEU A 93 11.20 0.34 0.78
N LYS A 94 12.46 0.02 0.99
CA LYS A 94 13.48 -0.01 -0.06
C LYS A 94 13.22 -1.13 -1.07
N PRO A 95 13.64 -1.00 -2.34
CA PRO A 95 13.34 -2.00 -3.38
C PRO A 95 13.75 -3.43 -3.01
N TYR A 96 14.96 -3.63 -2.49
CA TYR A 96 15.43 -4.97 -2.09
C TYR A 96 14.75 -5.48 -0.82
N ALA A 97 14.38 -4.59 0.10
CA ALA A 97 13.56 -4.94 1.26
C ALA A 97 12.16 -5.40 0.82
N ALA A 98 11.56 -4.74 -0.18
CA ALA A 98 10.29 -5.16 -0.76
C ALA A 98 10.38 -6.57 -1.35
N LYS A 99 11.44 -6.87 -2.11
CA LYS A 99 11.66 -8.21 -2.67
C LYS A 99 11.73 -9.28 -1.57
N GLU A 100 12.51 -9.05 -0.52
CA GLU A 100 12.64 -9.99 0.60
C GLU A 100 11.33 -10.16 1.37
N LEU A 101 10.68 -9.04 1.73
CA LEU A 101 9.42 -9.04 2.47
C LEU A 101 8.33 -9.81 1.71
N PHE A 102 8.06 -9.43 0.46
CA PHE A 102 6.97 -10.03 -0.32
C PHE A 102 7.26 -11.48 -0.72
N SER A 103 8.50 -11.84 -1.03
CA SER A 103 8.84 -13.25 -1.30
C SER A 103 8.68 -14.14 -0.06
N THR A 104 8.89 -13.60 1.14
CA THR A 104 8.66 -14.31 2.39
C THR A 104 7.16 -14.37 2.72
N LEU A 105 6.44 -13.25 2.66
CA LEU A 105 5.00 -13.21 2.87
C LEU A 105 4.25 -14.17 1.94
N LYS A 106 4.64 -14.25 0.67
CA LYS A 106 4.02 -15.15 -0.32
C LYS A 106 4.17 -16.64 0.00
N LYS A 107 5.19 -17.02 0.77
CA LYS A 107 5.38 -18.39 1.27
C LYS A 107 4.60 -18.68 2.54
N GLU A 108 4.36 -17.65 3.34
CA GLU A 108 3.83 -17.75 4.69
C GLU A 108 2.32 -17.54 4.78
N LEU A 109 1.72 -16.84 3.80
CA LEU A 109 0.29 -16.51 3.74
C LEU A 109 -0.38 -17.17 2.55
N HIS A 110 -1.69 -17.42 2.67
CA HIS A 110 -2.54 -18.02 1.64
C HIS A 110 -3.47 -17.01 0.97
N ILE A 111 -3.54 -15.79 1.49
CA ILE A 111 -4.36 -14.69 0.97
C ILE A 111 -3.55 -13.77 0.05
N PRO A 112 -4.21 -13.03 -0.87
CA PRO A 112 -3.54 -12.05 -1.72
C PRO A 112 -2.77 -10.99 -0.93
N LEU A 113 -1.65 -10.55 -1.51
CA LEU A 113 -0.75 -9.55 -0.96
C LEU A 113 -0.92 -8.22 -1.69
N HIS A 114 -1.01 -7.13 -0.93
CA HIS A 114 -1.16 -5.79 -1.45
C HIS A 114 -0.01 -4.88 -0.97
N LEU A 115 0.53 -4.05 -1.85
CA LEU A 115 1.48 -3.00 -1.51
C LEU A 115 0.86 -1.63 -1.76
N HIS A 116 0.79 -0.82 -0.69
CA HIS A 116 0.55 0.61 -0.76
C HIS A 116 1.83 1.33 -0.33
N THR A 117 2.40 2.17 -1.19
CA THR A 117 3.58 2.96 -0.88
C THR A 117 3.47 4.37 -1.45
N HIS A 118 4.21 5.31 -0.85
CA HIS A 118 4.38 6.67 -1.34
C HIS A 118 5.76 6.84 -2.00
N ASP A 119 5.90 7.82 -2.87
CA ASP A 119 7.13 8.04 -3.64
C ASP A 119 7.99 9.19 -3.07
N THR A 120 7.88 9.44 -1.77
CA THR A 120 8.58 10.53 -1.07
C THR A 120 10.10 10.41 -1.18
N THR A 121 10.62 9.18 -1.19
CA THR A 121 12.07 8.90 -1.31
C THR A 121 12.54 8.79 -2.76
N GLY A 122 11.62 8.74 -3.74
CA GLY A 122 11.93 8.57 -5.16
C GLY A 122 12.25 7.14 -5.59
N ASN A 123 12.06 6.16 -4.71
CA ASN A 123 12.28 4.74 -5.00
C ASN A 123 10.98 3.98 -5.33
N GLY A 124 9.84 4.65 -5.32
CA GLY A 124 8.53 4.02 -5.35
C GLY A 124 8.32 3.07 -6.54
N VAL A 125 8.65 3.48 -7.76
CA VAL A 125 8.55 2.61 -8.95
C VAL A 125 9.45 1.38 -8.79
N SER A 126 10.70 1.56 -8.36
CA SER A 126 11.65 0.44 -8.15
C SER A 126 11.16 -0.53 -7.07
N THR A 127 10.59 0.01 -5.99
CA THR A 127 10.01 -0.77 -4.89
C THR A 127 8.84 -1.63 -5.40
N VAL A 128 7.93 -1.03 -6.18
CA VAL A 128 6.79 -1.75 -6.77
C VAL A 128 7.25 -2.85 -7.73
N LEU A 129 8.26 -2.59 -8.59
CA LEU A 129 8.79 -3.60 -9.49
C LEU A 129 9.42 -4.78 -8.75
N MET A 130 10.18 -4.51 -7.68
CA MET A 130 10.76 -5.57 -6.85
C MET A 130 9.69 -6.37 -6.09
N ALA A 131 8.63 -5.73 -5.63
CA ALA A 131 7.48 -6.42 -5.03
C ALA A 131 6.72 -7.26 -6.07
N ALA A 132 6.56 -6.77 -7.30
CA ALA A 132 5.94 -7.52 -8.40
C ALA A 132 6.73 -8.79 -8.74
N GLU A 133 8.06 -8.71 -8.84
CA GLU A 133 8.92 -9.89 -9.00
C GLU A 133 8.78 -10.89 -7.85
N ALA A 134 8.61 -10.38 -6.63
CA ALA A 134 8.44 -11.20 -5.43
C ALA A 134 7.03 -11.80 -5.26
N GLY A 135 6.09 -11.49 -6.15
CA GLY A 135 4.77 -12.11 -6.19
C GLY A 135 3.66 -11.32 -5.50
N VAL A 136 3.81 -10.00 -5.30
CA VAL A 136 2.68 -9.17 -4.86
C VAL A 136 1.53 -9.27 -5.88
N ASP A 137 0.30 -9.31 -5.38
CA ASP A 137 -0.90 -9.48 -6.23
C ASP A 137 -1.54 -8.14 -6.60
N ILE A 138 -1.45 -7.14 -5.72
CA ILE A 138 -2.08 -5.83 -5.89
C ILE A 138 -1.09 -4.74 -5.51
N VAL A 139 -1.10 -3.62 -6.27
CA VAL A 139 -0.31 -2.42 -5.96
C VAL A 139 -1.14 -1.16 -6.13
N ASP A 140 -1.00 -0.21 -5.23
CA ASP A 140 -1.61 1.11 -5.34
C ASP A 140 -0.67 2.06 -6.10
N LEU A 141 -1.18 2.66 -7.17
CA LEU A 141 -0.44 3.59 -8.02
C LEU A 141 -1.30 4.82 -8.32
N ALA A 142 -0.66 5.92 -8.67
CA ALA A 142 -1.35 7.12 -9.12
C ALA A 142 -1.12 7.36 -10.61
N ILE A 143 -2.14 7.92 -11.30
CA ILE A 143 -1.98 8.34 -12.69
C ILE A 143 -0.80 9.33 -12.80
N GLN A 144 -0.01 9.25 -13.87
CA GLN A 144 1.28 9.95 -14.00
C GLN A 144 1.24 11.42 -13.59
N SER A 145 0.24 12.18 -14.01
CA SER A 145 0.11 13.61 -13.69
C SER A 145 -0.18 13.91 -12.20
N MET A 146 -0.62 12.92 -11.44
CA MET A 146 -0.94 13.05 -10.01
C MET A 146 0.00 12.21 -9.12
N SER A 147 1.03 11.59 -9.70
CA SER A 147 1.95 10.69 -9.03
C SER A 147 3.19 11.38 -8.44
N SER A 148 3.99 10.59 -7.75
CA SER A 148 5.31 10.95 -7.20
C SER A 148 5.29 11.84 -5.96
N LEU A 149 6.44 12.03 -5.33
CA LEU A 149 6.65 12.79 -4.11
C LEU A 149 5.74 12.29 -2.97
N THR A 150 4.80 13.12 -2.50
CA THR A 150 3.86 12.75 -1.43
C THR A 150 2.70 11.85 -1.90
N SER A 151 2.60 11.60 -3.21
CA SER A 151 1.63 10.67 -3.78
C SER A 151 2.24 9.27 -4.00
N GLN A 152 1.47 8.37 -4.60
CA GLN A 152 1.92 7.03 -4.98
C GLN A 152 2.85 7.08 -6.20
N PRO A 153 3.60 5.99 -6.47
CA PRO A 153 4.41 5.87 -7.68
C PRO A 153 3.57 5.97 -8.95
N SER A 154 4.21 6.35 -10.05
CA SER A 154 3.54 6.53 -11.33
C SER A 154 3.02 5.22 -11.92
N MET A 155 1.70 5.13 -12.11
CA MET A 155 1.03 4.01 -12.78
C MET A 155 1.56 3.81 -14.20
N ASN A 156 1.66 4.88 -14.98
CA ASN A 156 2.14 4.80 -16.36
C ASN A 156 3.55 4.21 -16.45
N ALA A 157 4.44 4.60 -15.51
CA ALA A 157 5.81 4.07 -15.48
C ALA A 157 5.85 2.58 -15.11
N VAL A 158 5.06 2.15 -14.12
CA VAL A 158 5.00 0.75 -13.69
C VAL A 158 4.39 -0.13 -14.79
N VAL A 159 3.28 0.31 -15.39
CA VAL A 159 2.63 -0.42 -16.48
C VAL A 159 3.57 -0.63 -17.67
N GLU A 160 4.27 0.42 -18.12
CA GLU A 160 5.25 0.29 -19.21
C GLU A 160 6.45 -0.59 -18.82
N ALA A 161 6.93 -0.50 -17.58
CA ALA A 161 8.04 -1.33 -17.12
C ALA A 161 7.69 -2.83 -17.05
N LEU A 162 6.44 -3.18 -16.77
CA LEU A 162 5.97 -4.57 -16.70
C LEU A 162 5.49 -5.12 -18.05
N LYS A 163 5.31 -4.28 -19.05
CA LYS A 163 4.79 -4.66 -20.36
C LYS A 163 5.66 -5.74 -21.02
N GLY A 164 5.00 -6.80 -21.50
CA GLY A 164 5.69 -7.94 -22.12
C GLY A 164 6.41 -8.87 -21.16
N THR A 165 6.28 -8.67 -19.85
CA THR A 165 6.77 -9.59 -18.81
C THR A 165 5.66 -10.53 -18.35
N GLU A 166 5.99 -11.51 -17.50
CA GLU A 166 4.99 -12.37 -16.83
C GLU A 166 4.03 -11.59 -15.91
N ARG A 167 4.38 -10.35 -15.57
CA ARG A 167 3.61 -9.45 -14.71
C ARG A 167 2.94 -8.32 -15.51
N ASP A 168 2.82 -8.48 -16.81
CA ASP A 168 2.10 -7.52 -17.66
C ASP A 168 0.67 -7.32 -17.14
N THR A 169 0.31 -6.06 -16.90
CA THR A 169 -0.99 -5.69 -16.32
C THR A 169 -2.14 -5.77 -17.32
N GLY A 170 -1.84 -5.81 -18.61
CA GLY A 170 -2.83 -5.73 -19.68
C GLY A 170 -3.52 -4.36 -19.80
N LEU A 171 -3.11 -3.35 -19.04
CA LEU A 171 -3.68 -2.00 -19.13
C LEU A 171 -3.27 -1.30 -20.43
N ASN A 172 -4.20 -0.55 -21.02
CA ASN A 172 -3.96 0.19 -22.24
C ASN A 172 -3.20 1.49 -21.94
N THR A 173 -1.96 1.56 -22.39
CA THR A 173 -1.06 2.72 -22.16
C THR A 173 -1.58 4.00 -22.78
N GLU A 174 -2.20 3.96 -23.98
CA GLU A 174 -2.75 5.15 -24.64
C GLU A 174 -3.88 5.76 -23.81
N GLN A 175 -4.78 4.93 -23.28
CA GLN A 175 -5.85 5.39 -22.37
C GLN A 175 -5.29 5.97 -21.07
N LEU A 176 -4.21 5.40 -20.53
CA LEU A 176 -3.55 5.98 -19.36
C LEU A 176 -2.92 7.34 -19.63
N ILE A 177 -2.39 7.54 -20.85
CA ILE A 177 -1.85 8.84 -21.28
C ILE A 177 -2.99 9.86 -21.41
N GLU A 178 -4.11 9.50 -22.03
CA GLU A 178 -5.29 10.38 -22.15
C GLU A 178 -5.81 10.80 -20.77
N LEU A 179 -5.96 9.85 -19.84
CA LEU A 179 -6.33 10.15 -18.46
C LEU A 179 -5.32 11.07 -17.77
N SER A 180 -4.03 10.85 -18.02
CA SER A 180 -2.97 11.69 -17.46
C SER A 180 -3.08 13.14 -17.96
N HIS A 181 -3.38 13.36 -19.24
CA HIS A 181 -3.61 14.69 -19.79
C HIS A 181 -4.83 15.38 -19.15
N TYR A 182 -5.93 14.65 -18.98
CA TYR A 182 -7.10 15.18 -18.28
C TYR A 182 -6.75 15.61 -16.85
N TYR A 183 -6.12 14.72 -16.06
CA TYR A 183 -5.75 15.03 -14.68
C TYR A 183 -4.65 16.08 -14.54
N GLN A 184 -3.82 16.31 -15.57
CA GLN A 184 -2.89 17.44 -15.61
C GLN A 184 -3.65 18.78 -15.58
N GLY A 185 -4.76 18.88 -16.31
CA GLY A 185 -5.65 20.04 -16.24
C GLY A 185 -6.31 20.21 -14.88
N VAL A 186 -6.79 19.11 -14.29
CA VAL A 186 -7.36 19.11 -12.91
C VAL A 186 -6.32 19.58 -11.90
N ARG A 187 -5.09 19.06 -11.96
CA ARG A 187 -3.98 19.43 -11.07
C ARG A 187 -3.70 20.93 -11.08
N GLN A 188 -3.77 21.57 -12.26
CA GLN A 188 -3.56 23.02 -12.37
C GLN A 188 -4.56 23.82 -11.53
N ILE A 189 -5.81 23.35 -11.40
CA ILE A 189 -6.85 24.00 -10.57
C ILE A 189 -6.47 23.93 -9.09
N PHE A 190 -5.80 22.89 -8.67
CA PHE A 190 -5.44 22.62 -7.26
C PHE A 190 -4.00 22.99 -6.91
N THR A 191 -3.26 23.67 -7.77
CA THR A 191 -1.84 24.03 -7.55
C THR A 191 -1.59 24.75 -6.22
N GLY A 192 -2.56 25.58 -5.75
CA GLY A 192 -2.46 26.25 -4.46
C GLY A 192 -2.51 25.35 -3.23
N PHE A 193 -2.85 24.07 -3.39
CA PHE A 193 -2.94 23.07 -2.33
C PHE A 193 -1.83 22.02 -2.43
N GLU A 194 -0.91 22.13 -3.40
CA GLU A 194 0.19 21.18 -3.55
C GLU A 194 1.22 21.32 -2.42
N SER A 195 1.86 20.20 -2.10
CA SER A 195 3.02 20.19 -1.23
C SER A 195 4.15 21.08 -1.76
N GLU A 196 4.88 21.73 -0.87
CA GLU A 196 6.10 22.50 -1.22
C GLU A 196 7.25 21.61 -1.68
N MET A 197 7.20 20.31 -1.46
CA MET A 197 8.22 19.35 -1.88
C MET A 197 8.36 19.36 -3.40
N LYS A 198 9.57 19.59 -3.89
CA LYS A 198 9.87 19.63 -5.34
C LYS A 198 10.77 18.49 -5.82
N THR A 199 11.43 17.81 -4.88
CA THR A 199 12.36 16.70 -5.16
C THR A 199 12.16 15.60 -4.13
N PRO A 200 12.47 14.34 -4.47
CA PRO A 200 12.51 13.25 -3.50
C PRO A 200 13.47 13.57 -2.34
N ASN A 201 13.16 13.04 -1.17
CA ASN A 201 13.95 13.27 0.05
C ASN A 201 14.32 11.94 0.73
N THR A 202 15.59 11.55 0.61
CA THR A 202 16.13 10.35 1.24
C THR A 202 16.42 10.50 2.74
N GLU A 203 16.32 11.70 3.31
CA GLU A 203 16.43 11.87 4.77
C GLU A 203 15.28 11.19 5.53
N ILE A 204 14.18 10.93 4.85
CA ILE A 204 13.04 10.15 5.38
C ILE A 204 13.49 8.81 5.96
N TYR A 205 14.50 8.16 5.38
CA TYR A 205 15.03 6.88 5.89
C TYR A 205 15.66 6.97 7.30
N LYS A 206 15.88 8.18 7.82
CA LYS A 206 16.40 8.39 9.19
C LYS A 206 15.29 8.33 10.25
N TYR A 207 14.02 8.29 9.84
CA TYR A 207 12.88 8.39 10.74
C TYR A 207 12.07 7.10 10.75
N GLU A 208 11.56 6.73 11.93
CA GLU A 208 10.49 5.76 12.05
C GLU A 208 9.16 6.51 11.86
N ILE A 209 8.44 6.19 10.79
CA ILE A 209 7.16 6.82 10.46
C ILE A 209 6.09 5.74 10.53
N PRO A 210 5.18 5.81 11.52
CA PRO A 210 4.08 4.86 11.62
C PRO A 210 3.04 5.02 10.51
#